data_a23c50c60007552e72bd68d1bf602cd7
#
_entry.id   a23c50c60007552e72bd68d1bf602cd7
#
_cell.length_a   1.000
_cell.length_b   1.000
_cell.length_c   1.000
_cell.angle_alpha   90.00
_cell.angle_beta   90.00
_cell.angle_gamma   90.00
#
_symmetry.space_group_name_H-M   'P 1'
#
loop_
_entity.id
_entity.type
_entity.pdbx_description
1 polymer ?
#
loop_
_entity_poly.entity_id
_entity_poly.type
_entity_poly.pdbx_seq_one_letter_code
_entity_poly.pdbx_strand_id
1 'polypeptide(L)'
;CGWGSVSLWIAEHFPNSQVTSVSNSQGQHDYITKVARSRGIDNLSVHVCDMNDFEAPGTYDRIVSVEMFEHMRNYGELFRRIANWLEPDGRFFMHIFCHRTTPYEYIDKGPSDWMSRHFFSGGIMPSADLPHRFADDLNVEKHWQWNGTHYARTLRAWLDRMDSRKASVMPILRDTYGEEDTTRWWMRWRMFFMACEELFAMNGGDEWFVGHYLLRKVEK
;
A
#
# COMPACT_ATOMS: atom_id res chain seq x y z
N CYS A 1 -0.93 -1.41 -7.27
CA CYS A 1 -2.19 -0.64 -7.45
C CYS A 1 -3.39 -1.24 -6.69
N GLY A 2 -3.22 -2.37 -5.98
CA GLY A 2 -4.29 -3.02 -5.24
C GLY A 2 -5.51 -3.29 -6.14
N TRP A 3 -6.70 -3.06 -5.62
CA TRP A 3 -7.96 -3.20 -6.37
C TRP A 3 -8.30 -1.98 -7.24
N GLY A 4 -7.34 -1.08 -7.49
CA GLY A 4 -7.45 0.02 -8.43
C GLY A 4 -8.20 1.25 -7.95
N SER A 5 -8.42 1.42 -6.65
CA SER A 5 -9.20 2.57 -6.13
C SER A 5 -8.65 3.91 -6.62
N VAL A 6 -7.32 4.12 -6.51
CA VAL A 6 -6.67 5.36 -6.96
C VAL A 6 -6.62 5.41 -8.49
N SER A 7 -6.24 4.31 -9.14
CA SER A 7 -6.07 4.25 -10.60
C SER A 7 -7.37 4.52 -11.36
N LEU A 8 -8.46 3.86 -10.95
CA LEU A 8 -9.79 4.06 -11.53
C LEU A 8 -10.28 5.49 -11.29
N TRP A 9 -10.06 6.02 -10.08
CA TRP A 9 -10.47 7.37 -9.76
C TRP A 9 -9.71 8.42 -10.60
N ILE A 10 -8.38 8.28 -10.73
CA ILE A 10 -7.58 9.19 -11.56
C ILE A 10 -8.04 9.11 -13.03
N ALA A 11 -8.17 7.90 -13.57
CA ALA A 11 -8.55 7.73 -14.97
C ALA A 11 -9.95 8.32 -15.28
N GLU A 12 -10.91 8.19 -14.36
CA GLU A 12 -12.26 8.71 -14.50
C GLU A 12 -12.32 10.25 -14.39
N HIS A 13 -11.53 10.85 -13.47
CA HIS A 13 -11.60 12.30 -13.19
C HIS A 13 -10.60 13.11 -14.02
N PHE A 14 -9.60 12.49 -14.61
CA PHE A 14 -8.60 13.13 -15.46
C PHE A 14 -8.52 12.43 -16.82
N PRO A 15 -9.54 12.61 -17.69
CA PRO A 15 -9.65 11.85 -18.95
C PRO A 15 -8.52 12.12 -19.95
N ASN A 16 -7.81 13.25 -19.80
CA ASN A 16 -6.67 13.60 -20.65
C ASN A 16 -5.33 12.97 -20.14
N SER A 17 -5.35 12.28 -19.01
CA SER A 17 -4.18 11.58 -18.46
C SER A 17 -4.15 10.14 -18.96
N GLN A 18 -2.97 9.61 -19.24
CA GLN A 18 -2.76 8.19 -19.48
C GLN A 18 -2.29 7.54 -18.17
N VAL A 19 -3.03 6.58 -17.65
CA VAL A 19 -2.76 5.93 -16.36
C VAL A 19 -2.18 4.55 -16.60
N THR A 20 -0.98 4.31 -16.10
CA THR A 20 -0.34 2.97 -16.06
C THR A 20 -0.33 2.46 -14.63
N SER A 21 -0.92 1.30 -14.42
CA SER A 21 -1.01 0.66 -13.10
C SER A 21 -0.29 -0.68 -13.08
N VAL A 22 0.35 -1.00 -11.97
CA VAL A 22 1.09 -2.24 -11.78
C VAL A 22 0.56 -2.98 -10.56
N SER A 23 0.32 -4.28 -10.71
CA SER A 23 -0.01 -5.20 -9.63
C SER A 23 0.65 -6.56 -9.90
N ASN A 24 1.04 -7.27 -8.87
CA ASN A 24 1.49 -8.66 -8.99
C ASN A 24 0.33 -9.69 -8.98
N SER A 25 -0.92 -9.24 -8.98
CA SER A 25 -2.11 -10.08 -8.86
C SER A 25 -2.96 -10.06 -10.13
N GLN A 26 -3.11 -11.24 -10.77
CA GLN A 26 -4.00 -11.41 -11.91
C GLN A 26 -5.47 -11.08 -11.55
N GLY A 27 -5.94 -11.48 -10.36
CA GLY A 27 -7.31 -11.18 -9.92
C GLY A 27 -7.58 -9.68 -9.76
N GLN A 28 -6.59 -8.91 -9.31
CA GLN A 28 -6.68 -7.44 -9.25
C GLN A 28 -6.72 -6.82 -10.65
N HIS A 29 -5.88 -7.27 -11.56
CA HIS A 29 -5.90 -6.87 -12.96
C HIS A 29 -7.27 -7.08 -13.60
N ASP A 30 -7.82 -8.30 -13.46
CA ASP A 30 -9.10 -8.68 -14.07
C ASP A 30 -10.26 -7.85 -13.52
N TYR A 31 -10.25 -7.62 -12.21
CA TYR A 31 -11.23 -6.75 -11.55
C TYR A 31 -11.15 -5.31 -12.08
N ILE A 32 -9.96 -4.71 -12.07
CA ILE A 32 -9.76 -3.32 -12.52
C ILE A 32 -10.17 -3.16 -13.97
N THR A 33 -9.75 -4.07 -14.84
CA THR A 33 -10.09 -4.06 -16.26
C THR A 33 -11.59 -4.19 -16.50
N LYS A 34 -12.25 -5.07 -15.74
CA LYS A 34 -13.72 -5.22 -15.80
C LYS A 34 -14.45 -3.95 -15.38
N VAL A 35 -14.02 -3.33 -14.27
CA VAL A 35 -14.61 -2.09 -13.76
C VAL A 35 -14.38 -0.94 -14.73
N ALA A 36 -13.15 -0.77 -15.25
CA ALA A 36 -12.82 0.25 -16.23
C ALA A 36 -13.72 0.16 -17.47
N ARG A 37 -13.86 -1.04 -18.06
CA ARG A 37 -14.76 -1.27 -19.19
C ARG A 37 -16.22 -0.92 -18.88
N SER A 38 -16.72 -1.32 -17.69
CA SER A 38 -18.10 -1.04 -17.29
C SER A 38 -18.42 0.46 -17.09
N ARG A 39 -17.37 1.27 -16.85
CA ARG A 39 -17.46 2.73 -16.69
C ARG A 39 -17.06 3.51 -17.95
N GLY A 40 -16.66 2.84 -19.03
CA GLY A 40 -16.19 3.50 -20.26
C GLY A 40 -14.85 4.22 -20.08
N ILE A 41 -14.01 3.74 -19.16
CA ILE A 41 -12.64 4.25 -18.92
C ILE A 41 -11.72 3.57 -19.92
N ASP A 42 -11.08 4.33 -20.82
CA ASP A 42 -10.20 3.85 -21.89
C ASP A 42 -8.73 4.31 -21.76
N ASN A 43 -8.47 5.22 -20.82
CA ASN A 43 -7.16 5.81 -20.55
C ASN A 43 -6.39 5.12 -19.41
N LEU A 44 -6.76 3.88 -19.04
CA LEU A 44 -6.11 3.07 -17.98
C LEU A 44 -5.58 1.76 -18.55
N SER A 45 -4.28 1.52 -18.38
CA SER A 45 -3.62 0.23 -18.60
C SER A 45 -3.19 -0.40 -17.28
N VAL A 46 -3.32 -1.73 -17.17
CA VAL A 46 -2.92 -2.49 -15.97
C VAL A 46 -1.92 -3.58 -16.38
N HIS A 47 -0.77 -3.60 -15.72
CA HIS A 47 0.28 -4.58 -15.94
C HIS A 47 0.35 -5.56 -14.76
N VAL A 48 0.41 -6.85 -15.04
CA VAL A 48 0.67 -7.88 -14.02
C VAL A 48 2.16 -8.15 -14.00
N CYS A 49 2.84 -7.66 -12.99
CA CYS A 49 4.28 -7.81 -12.84
C CYS A 49 4.71 -7.66 -11.39
N ASP A 50 5.75 -8.41 -10.97
CA ASP A 50 6.44 -8.12 -9.72
C ASP A 50 7.20 -6.80 -9.83
N MET A 51 7.16 -5.98 -8.78
CA MET A 51 7.84 -4.68 -8.80
C MET A 51 9.37 -4.81 -8.93
N ASN A 52 9.94 -5.94 -8.54
CA ASN A 52 11.36 -6.21 -8.73
C ASN A 52 11.73 -6.37 -10.22
N ASP A 53 10.79 -6.87 -11.03
CA ASP A 53 10.99 -7.17 -12.46
C ASP A 53 10.35 -6.14 -13.39
N PHE A 54 9.51 -5.25 -12.84
CA PHE A 54 8.77 -4.28 -13.64
C PHE A 54 9.71 -3.26 -14.29
N GLU A 55 9.64 -3.14 -15.61
CA GLU A 55 10.24 -2.05 -16.37
C GLU A 55 9.13 -1.17 -16.94
N ALA A 56 9.23 0.14 -16.69
CA ALA A 56 8.23 1.08 -17.16
C ALA A 56 8.28 1.20 -18.70
N PRO A 57 7.13 1.18 -19.38
CA PRO A 57 7.10 1.30 -20.84
C PRO A 57 7.42 2.72 -21.35
N GLY A 58 7.63 3.67 -20.46
CA GLY A 58 7.96 5.05 -20.79
C GLY A 58 8.23 5.88 -19.54
N THR A 59 8.23 7.19 -19.69
CA THR A 59 8.40 8.15 -18.61
C THR A 59 7.04 8.76 -18.19
N TYR A 60 7.00 9.29 -16.96
CA TYR A 60 5.76 9.76 -16.35
C TYR A 60 5.94 11.12 -15.68
N ASP A 61 4.94 11.99 -15.83
CA ASP A 61 4.88 13.26 -15.09
C ASP A 61 4.65 13.05 -13.60
N ARG A 62 3.91 11.98 -13.25
CA ARG A 62 3.51 11.66 -11.88
C ARG A 62 3.57 10.16 -11.65
N ILE A 63 4.23 9.77 -10.57
CA ILE A 63 4.20 8.40 -10.06
C ILE A 63 3.59 8.41 -8.67
N VAL A 64 2.73 7.43 -8.38
CA VAL A 64 2.02 7.33 -7.09
C VAL A 64 2.20 5.92 -6.56
N SER A 65 2.60 5.80 -5.30
CA SER A 65 2.64 4.54 -4.55
C SER A 65 1.89 4.70 -3.23
N VAL A 66 0.99 3.75 -2.95
CA VAL A 66 0.18 3.72 -1.74
C VAL A 66 0.26 2.34 -1.12
N GLU A 67 0.72 2.25 0.13
CA GLU A 67 0.81 1.00 0.92
C GLU A 67 1.58 -0.12 0.17
N MET A 68 2.73 0.21 -0.43
CA MET A 68 3.54 -0.75 -1.17
C MET A 68 4.98 -0.81 -0.66
N PHE A 69 5.59 0.33 -0.31
CA PHE A 69 6.99 0.40 0.09
C PHE A 69 7.27 -0.31 1.41
N GLU A 70 6.27 -0.53 2.24
CA GLU A 70 6.34 -1.34 3.46
C GLU A 70 6.65 -2.82 3.17
N HIS A 71 6.35 -3.29 1.96
CA HIS A 71 6.66 -4.63 1.50
C HIS A 71 8.06 -4.75 0.88
N MET A 72 8.77 -3.62 0.71
CA MET A 72 10.06 -3.56 0.05
C MET A 72 11.15 -3.18 1.04
N ARG A 73 12.39 -3.65 0.78
CA ARG A 73 13.57 -3.31 1.60
C ARG A 73 14.63 -2.55 0.82
N ASN A 74 14.57 -2.58 -0.50
CA ASN A 74 15.54 -2.04 -1.43
C ASN A 74 15.19 -0.59 -1.88
N TYR A 75 14.93 0.29 -0.92
CA TYR A 75 14.51 1.68 -1.17
C TYR A 75 15.43 2.41 -2.16
N GLY A 76 16.75 2.29 -2.01
CA GLY A 76 17.72 2.95 -2.91
C GLY A 76 17.53 2.51 -4.36
N GLU A 77 17.42 1.20 -4.61
CA GLU A 77 17.20 0.68 -5.96
C GLU A 77 15.84 1.11 -6.54
N LEU A 78 14.78 1.06 -5.73
CA LEU A 78 13.46 1.51 -6.17
C LEU A 78 13.45 3.01 -6.49
N PHE A 79 14.10 3.84 -5.68
CA PHE A 79 14.19 5.28 -5.93
C PHE A 79 14.99 5.57 -7.19
N ARG A 80 16.08 4.84 -7.43
CA ARG A 80 16.86 4.94 -8.69
C ARG A 80 15.99 4.61 -9.90
N ARG A 81 15.21 3.53 -9.86
CA ARG A 81 14.29 3.12 -10.95
C ARG A 81 13.19 4.15 -11.16
N ILE A 82 12.53 4.58 -10.08
CA ILE A 82 11.48 5.62 -10.13
C ILE A 82 12.04 6.92 -10.71
N ALA A 83 13.25 7.33 -10.33
CA ALA A 83 13.90 8.51 -10.90
C ALA A 83 14.09 8.37 -12.42
N ASN A 84 14.44 7.17 -12.92
CA ASN A 84 14.56 6.92 -14.37
C ASN A 84 13.21 6.97 -15.08
N TRP A 85 12.11 6.61 -14.39
CA TRP A 85 10.75 6.63 -14.94
C TRP A 85 10.08 7.99 -14.87
N LEU A 86 10.59 8.93 -14.08
CA LEU A 86 10.04 10.29 -14.00
C LEU A 86 10.55 11.17 -15.15
N GLU A 87 9.69 12.04 -15.67
CA GLU A 87 10.09 13.18 -16.47
C GLU A 87 10.97 14.15 -15.63
N PRO A 88 11.76 15.06 -16.25
CA PRO A 88 12.61 15.99 -15.50
C PRO A 88 11.88 16.76 -14.40
N ASP A 89 10.68 17.28 -14.71
CA ASP A 89 9.81 17.99 -13.75
C ASP A 89 8.80 17.09 -13.06
N GLY A 90 8.96 15.77 -13.21
CA GLY A 90 8.08 14.76 -12.63
C GLY A 90 8.13 14.72 -11.10
N ARG A 91 7.08 14.20 -10.50
CA ARG A 91 6.98 14.02 -9.05
C ARG A 91 6.55 12.61 -8.71
N PHE A 92 7.17 12.08 -7.66
CA PHE A 92 6.77 10.83 -7.04
C PHE A 92 6.05 11.11 -5.73
N PHE A 93 4.81 10.63 -5.60
CA PHE A 93 4.07 10.65 -4.34
C PHE A 93 4.08 9.27 -3.71
N MET A 94 4.50 9.20 -2.45
CA MET A 94 4.54 7.97 -1.67
C MET A 94 3.72 8.13 -0.40
N HIS A 95 2.80 7.19 -0.17
CA HIS A 95 2.03 7.01 1.06
C HIS A 95 2.48 5.71 1.71
N ILE A 96 2.94 5.77 2.94
CA ILE A 96 3.35 4.63 3.75
C ILE A 96 2.85 4.78 5.18
N PHE A 97 2.54 3.69 5.85
CA PHE A 97 2.51 3.73 7.31
C PHE A 97 3.94 3.71 7.85
N CYS A 98 4.17 4.31 9.02
CA CYS A 98 5.51 4.36 9.59
C CYS A 98 5.47 4.54 11.12
N HIS A 99 6.57 4.14 11.75
CA HIS A 99 6.89 4.49 13.12
C HIS A 99 7.66 5.81 13.15
N ARG A 100 7.46 6.61 14.18
CA ARG A 100 8.06 7.96 14.31
C ARG A 100 9.58 7.97 14.11
N THR A 101 10.30 7.02 14.71
CA THR A 101 11.78 7.04 14.74
C THR A 101 12.46 5.73 14.43
N THR A 102 11.82 4.59 14.66
CA THR A 102 12.48 3.28 14.67
C THR A 102 11.94 2.37 13.58
N PRO A 103 12.71 2.05 12.55
CA PRO A 103 12.31 1.03 11.59
C PRO A 103 12.54 -0.37 12.18
N TYR A 104 11.70 -1.32 11.82
CA TYR A 104 11.89 -2.73 12.18
C TYR A 104 11.29 -3.67 11.13
N GLU A 105 11.83 -4.89 11.10
CA GLU A 105 11.39 -5.91 10.15
C GLU A 105 10.28 -6.78 10.73
N TYR A 106 9.35 -7.19 9.88
CA TYR A 106 8.37 -8.22 10.21
C TYR A 106 8.96 -9.61 9.90
N ILE A 107 9.54 -10.24 10.91
CA ILE A 107 10.18 -11.55 10.81
C ILE A 107 9.46 -12.53 11.74
N ASP A 108 9.11 -13.71 11.24
CA ASP A 108 8.56 -14.78 12.05
C ASP A 108 9.72 -15.57 12.71
N LYS A 109 10.01 -15.28 13.98
CA LYS A 109 11.00 -15.96 14.82
C LYS A 109 10.37 -16.88 15.86
N GLY A 110 9.08 -16.80 16.08
CA GLY A 110 8.43 -17.57 17.13
C GLY A 110 6.93 -17.28 17.32
N PRO A 111 6.31 -17.91 18.32
CA PRO A 111 4.87 -17.82 18.56
C PRO A 111 4.33 -16.39 18.75
N SER A 112 5.14 -15.47 19.24
CA SER A 112 4.80 -14.06 19.44
C SER A 112 4.68 -13.27 18.14
N ASP A 113 5.28 -13.74 17.04
CA ASP A 113 5.37 -13.01 15.77
C ASP A 113 4.15 -13.29 14.88
N TRP A 114 2.98 -13.24 15.49
CA TRP A 114 1.71 -13.58 14.88
C TRP A 114 1.38 -12.71 13.65
N MET A 115 1.66 -11.40 13.72
CA MET A 115 1.44 -10.46 12.62
C MET A 115 2.28 -10.83 11.39
N SER A 116 3.57 -11.09 11.60
CA SER A 116 4.51 -11.48 10.54
C SER A 116 4.14 -12.80 9.90
N ARG A 117 3.66 -13.76 10.71
CA ARG A 117 3.30 -15.10 10.26
C ARG A 117 2.07 -15.13 9.37
N HIS A 118 1.04 -14.32 9.69
CA HIS A 118 -0.27 -14.48 9.09
C HIS A 118 -0.69 -13.35 8.14
N PHE A 119 -0.12 -12.16 8.29
CA PHE A 119 -0.58 -10.97 7.57
C PHE A 119 0.51 -10.17 6.87
N PHE A 120 1.70 -10.06 7.47
CA PHE A 120 2.71 -9.15 6.98
C PHE A 120 4.09 -9.81 6.85
N SER A 121 4.16 -10.89 6.04
CA SER A 121 5.38 -11.67 5.86
C SER A 121 6.43 -10.89 5.06
N GLY A 122 7.62 -10.70 5.65
CA GLY A 122 8.78 -10.16 4.96
C GLY A 122 8.80 -8.65 4.70
N GLY A 123 7.80 -7.92 5.18
CA GLY A 123 7.76 -6.46 5.11
C GLY A 123 8.55 -5.78 6.23
N ILE A 124 8.47 -4.46 6.26
CA ILE A 124 9.06 -3.62 7.31
C ILE A 124 8.03 -2.63 7.86
N MET A 125 8.24 -2.20 9.09
CA MET A 125 7.72 -0.94 9.60
C MET A 125 8.80 0.12 9.30
N PRO A 126 8.62 1.02 8.35
CA PRO A 126 9.60 2.07 8.09
C PRO A 126 9.57 3.11 9.22
N SER A 127 10.69 3.80 9.44
CA SER A 127 10.66 5.04 10.21
C SER A 127 10.26 6.23 9.33
N ALA A 128 9.72 7.28 9.94
CA ALA A 128 9.30 8.47 9.21
C ALA A 128 10.46 9.16 8.45
N ASP A 129 11.69 9.00 8.91
CA ASP A 129 12.89 9.55 8.26
C ASP A 129 13.51 8.62 7.22
N LEU A 130 13.04 7.36 7.11
CA LEU A 130 13.65 6.37 6.22
C LEU A 130 13.75 6.84 4.76
N PRO A 131 12.72 7.44 4.14
CA PRO A 131 12.82 7.93 2.76
C PRO A 131 13.89 9.01 2.56
N HIS A 132 14.17 9.81 3.56
CA HIS A 132 15.20 10.86 3.49
C HIS A 132 16.64 10.31 3.47
N ARG A 133 16.83 9.05 3.86
CA ARG A 133 18.16 8.40 3.90
C ARG A 133 18.62 7.89 2.53
N PHE A 134 17.76 7.92 1.51
CA PHE A 134 18.02 7.44 0.15
C PHE A 134 17.91 8.60 -0.86
N ALA A 135 18.66 9.69 -0.62
CA ALA A 135 18.55 10.93 -1.37
C ALA A 135 19.46 11.02 -2.63
N ASP A 136 20.04 9.89 -3.08
CA ASP A 136 20.97 9.88 -4.22
C ASP A 136 20.30 10.17 -5.57
N ASP A 137 19.05 9.71 -5.75
CA ASP A 137 18.32 9.82 -7.00
C ASP A 137 17.00 10.62 -6.85
N LEU A 138 16.38 10.56 -5.68
CA LEU A 138 15.15 11.29 -5.35
C LEU A 138 15.30 12.05 -4.04
N ASN A 139 14.95 13.33 -4.03
CA ASN A 139 14.87 14.14 -2.82
C ASN A 139 13.44 14.34 -2.37
N VAL A 140 13.20 14.23 -1.05
CA VAL A 140 11.92 14.59 -0.44
C VAL A 140 11.74 16.11 -0.50
N GLU A 141 10.80 16.58 -1.29
CA GLU A 141 10.43 17.98 -1.43
C GLU A 141 9.46 18.42 -0.33
N LYS A 142 8.49 17.54 0.00
CA LYS A 142 7.52 17.76 1.07
C LYS A 142 7.22 16.47 1.80
N HIS A 143 7.00 16.59 3.10
CA HIS A 143 6.58 15.50 3.97
C HIS A 143 5.40 15.95 4.83
N TRP A 144 4.34 15.16 4.85
CA TRP A 144 3.16 15.37 5.70
C TRP A 144 2.96 14.15 6.59
N GLN A 145 2.62 14.40 7.82
CA GLN A 145 2.24 13.37 8.78
C GLN A 145 0.74 13.39 9.00
N TRP A 146 0.10 12.25 8.85
CA TRP A 146 -1.28 12.03 9.20
C TRP A 146 -1.34 11.22 10.47
N ASN A 147 -1.85 11.84 11.55
CA ASN A 147 -1.91 11.23 12.86
C ASN A 147 -2.57 9.85 12.81
N GLY A 148 -1.98 8.88 13.52
CA GLY A 148 -2.38 7.48 13.52
C GLY A 148 -3.84 7.23 13.92
N THR A 149 -4.45 8.14 14.70
CA THR A 149 -5.87 8.01 15.08
C THR A 149 -6.82 8.01 13.88
N HIS A 150 -6.42 8.59 12.74
CA HIS A 150 -7.20 8.47 11.49
C HIS A 150 -7.21 7.02 10.99
N TYR A 151 -6.06 6.36 11.02
CA TYR A 151 -5.97 4.94 10.62
C TYR A 151 -6.67 4.04 11.64
N ALA A 152 -6.52 4.31 12.94
CA ALA A 152 -7.24 3.58 13.98
C ALA A 152 -8.76 3.63 13.78
N ARG A 153 -9.33 4.79 13.46
CA ARG A 153 -10.76 4.94 13.14
C ARG A 153 -11.15 4.16 11.89
N THR A 154 -10.30 4.12 10.87
CA THR A 154 -10.52 3.34 9.64
C THR A 154 -10.55 1.85 9.96
N LEU A 155 -9.60 1.35 10.75
CA LEU A 155 -9.53 -0.05 11.18
C LEU A 155 -10.75 -0.46 12.00
N ARG A 156 -11.21 0.41 12.90
CA ARG A 156 -12.47 0.21 13.63
C ARG A 156 -13.66 0.10 12.68
N ALA A 157 -13.77 1.01 11.72
CA ALA A 157 -14.85 0.98 10.73
C ALA A 157 -14.80 -0.28 9.85
N TRP A 158 -13.62 -0.78 9.52
CA TRP A 158 -13.48 -2.06 8.79
C TRP A 158 -13.91 -3.25 9.64
N LEU A 159 -13.54 -3.29 10.93
CA LEU A 159 -13.96 -4.33 11.87
C LEU A 159 -15.48 -4.34 12.03
N ASP A 160 -16.08 -3.18 12.29
CA ASP A 160 -17.54 -3.05 12.47
C ASP A 160 -18.28 -3.47 11.20
N ARG A 161 -17.77 -3.10 10.03
CA ARG A 161 -18.32 -3.51 8.73
C ARG A 161 -18.18 -5.02 8.50
N MET A 162 -17.06 -5.61 8.85
CA MET A 162 -16.84 -7.05 8.78
C MET A 162 -17.82 -7.78 9.68
N ASP A 163 -17.97 -7.34 10.94
CA ASP A 163 -18.86 -7.95 11.93
C ASP A 163 -20.33 -7.88 11.51
N SER A 164 -20.77 -6.71 11.02
CA SER A 164 -22.15 -6.52 10.54
C SER A 164 -22.46 -7.34 9.28
N ARG A 165 -21.45 -7.79 8.55
CA ARG A 165 -21.58 -8.59 7.31
C ARG A 165 -21.11 -10.02 7.45
N LYS A 166 -21.06 -10.56 8.66
CA LYS A 166 -20.56 -11.91 8.94
C LYS A 166 -21.14 -12.96 8.00
N ALA A 167 -22.45 -12.95 7.77
CA ALA A 167 -23.12 -13.92 6.89
C ALA A 167 -22.58 -13.92 5.45
N SER A 168 -22.15 -12.76 4.93
CA SER A 168 -21.57 -12.63 3.59
C SER A 168 -20.07 -12.92 3.56
N VAL A 169 -19.37 -12.69 4.67
CA VAL A 169 -17.90 -12.88 4.77
C VAL A 169 -17.55 -14.35 5.01
N MET A 170 -18.32 -15.07 5.83
CA MET A 170 -18.02 -16.46 6.18
C MET A 170 -17.89 -17.41 4.96
N PRO A 171 -18.76 -17.34 3.94
CA PRO A 171 -18.57 -18.15 2.73
C PRO A 171 -17.24 -17.84 2.01
N ILE A 172 -16.86 -16.55 1.91
CA ILE A 172 -15.59 -16.13 1.27
C ILE A 172 -14.39 -16.72 2.03
N LEU A 173 -14.42 -16.67 3.36
CA LEU A 173 -13.35 -17.25 4.18
C LEU A 173 -13.28 -18.77 4.04
N ARG A 174 -14.43 -19.43 3.90
CA ARG A 174 -14.52 -20.89 3.66
C ARG A 174 -13.89 -21.25 2.32
N ASP A 175 -14.23 -20.53 1.27
CA ASP A 175 -13.71 -20.76 -0.08
C ASP A 175 -12.19 -20.50 -0.15
N THR A 176 -11.69 -19.54 0.66
CA THR A 176 -10.28 -19.13 0.67
C THR A 176 -9.41 -20.04 1.54
N TYR A 177 -9.89 -20.42 2.73
CA TYR A 177 -9.06 -21.06 3.76
C TYR A 177 -9.51 -22.49 4.12
N GLY A 178 -10.63 -22.96 3.55
CA GLY A 178 -11.25 -24.25 3.85
C GLY A 178 -12.21 -24.21 5.03
N GLU A 179 -13.10 -25.23 5.08
CA GLU A 179 -14.19 -25.33 6.08
C GLU A 179 -13.65 -25.33 7.51
N GLU A 180 -12.61 -26.14 7.78
CA GLU A 180 -12.04 -26.34 9.12
C GLU A 180 -11.41 -25.06 9.69
N ASP A 181 -10.84 -24.21 8.83
CA ASP A 181 -10.12 -22.99 9.23
C ASP A 181 -10.98 -21.72 9.15
N THR A 182 -12.19 -21.80 8.64
CA THR A 182 -13.08 -20.65 8.42
C THR A 182 -13.26 -19.80 9.69
N THR A 183 -13.61 -20.42 10.81
CA THR A 183 -13.81 -19.71 12.09
C THR A 183 -12.51 -19.16 12.63
N ARG A 184 -11.42 -19.88 12.48
CA ARG A 184 -10.09 -19.43 12.89
C ARG A 184 -9.69 -18.15 12.13
N TRP A 185 -9.87 -18.12 10.80
CA TRP A 185 -9.57 -16.95 9.98
C TRP A 185 -10.52 -15.78 10.20
N TRP A 186 -11.80 -16.03 10.51
CA TRP A 186 -12.70 -14.99 10.98
C TRP A 186 -12.14 -14.28 12.23
N MET A 187 -11.68 -15.04 13.22
CA MET A 187 -11.10 -14.47 14.43
C MET A 187 -9.73 -13.81 14.17
N ARG A 188 -8.91 -14.38 13.27
CA ARG A 188 -7.62 -13.77 12.89
C ARG A 188 -7.79 -12.41 12.25
N TRP A 189 -8.71 -12.24 11.33
CA TRP A 189 -9.01 -10.94 10.71
C TRP A 189 -9.50 -9.92 11.73
N ARG A 190 -10.36 -10.33 12.66
CA ARG A 190 -10.81 -9.45 13.75
C ARG A 190 -9.64 -9.01 14.63
N MET A 191 -8.79 -9.95 15.05
CA MET A 191 -7.58 -9.66 15.83
C MET A 191 -6.64 -8.73 15.08
N PHE A 192 -6.48 -8.92 13.78
CA PHE A 192 -5.67 -8.05 12.93
C PHE A 192 -6.16 -6.60 12.99
N PHE A 193 -7.46 -6.37 12.76
CA PHE A 193 -8.02 -5.01 12.82
C PHE A 193 -7.87 -4.40 14.22
N MET A 194 -8.16 -5.15 15.27
CA MET A 194 -7.99 -4.67 16.65
C MET A 194 -6.54 -4.34 16.99
N ALA A 195 -5.61 -5.22 16.65
CA ALA A 195 -4.19 -5.01 16.92
C ALA A 195 -3.64 -3.76 16.18
N CYS A 196 -4.02 -3.58 14.92
CA CYS A 196 -3.63 -2.40 14.16
C CYS A 196 -4.31 -1.13 14.67
N GLU A 197 -5.59 -1.20 15.10
CA GLU A 197 -6.30 -0.08 15.71
C GLU A 197 -5.58 0.42 16.96
N GLU A 198 -5.26 -0.49 17.89
CA GLU A 198 -4.53 -0.16 19.13
C GLU A 198 -3.13 0.40 18.81
N LEU A 199 -2.41 -0.20 17.86
CA LEU A 199 -1.09 0.26 17.44
C LEU A 199 -1.14 1.73 16.97
N PHE A 200 -2.03 2.03 16.04
CA PHE A 200 -2.13 3.38 15.46
C PHE A 200 -2.80 4.39 16.40
N ALA A 201 -3.51 3.95 17.44
CA ALA A 201 -4.05 4.83 18.48
C ALA A 201 -3.02 5.17 19.57
N MET A 202 -1.92 4.42 19.67
CA MET A 202 -0.94 4.56 20.75
C MET A 202 -0.36 5.97 20.81
N ASN A 203 -0.16 6.50 22.00
CA ASN A 203 0.31 7.88 22.24
C ASN A 203 -0.51 8.94 21.50
N GLY A 204 -1.84 8.75 21.40
CA GLY A 204 -2.72 9.67 20.66
C GLY A 204 -2.45 9.71 19.16
N GLY A 205 -1.85 8.64 18.60
CA GLY A 205 -1.55 8.51 17.18
C GLY A 205 -0.23 9.16 16.75
N ASP A 206 0.64 9.52 17.69
CA ASP A 206 1.92 10.18 17.40
C ASP A 206 3.11 9.22 17.30
N GLU A 207 2.91 7.95 17.63
CA GLU A 207 3.97 6.92 17.59
C GLU A 207 3.99 6.18 16.25
N TRP A 208 2.85 5.65 15.83
CA TRP A 208 2.62 5.05 14.51
C TRP A 208 1.57 5.87 13.75
N PHE A 209 1.90 6.22 12.53
CA PHE A 209 1.08 7.12 11.73
C PHE A 209 1.29 6.87 10.23
N VAL A 210 0.64 7.67 9.39
CA VAL A 210 0.84 7.62 7.94
C VAL A 210 1.68 8.81 7.50
N GLY A 211 2.78 8.52 6.80
CA GLY A 211 3.62 9.51 6.14
C GLY A 211 3.28 9.67 4.66
N HIS A 212 3.11 10.90 4.21
CA HIS A 212 3.01 11.25 2.81
C HIS A 212 4.27 12.01 2.40
N TYR A 213 4.90 11.55 1.33
CA TYR A 213 6.13 12.14 0.82
C TYR A 213 5.93 12.53 -0.64
N LEU A 214 6.26 13.76 -0.98
CA LEU A 214 6.41 14.21 -2.35
C LEU A 214 7.90 14.29 -2.66
N LEU A 215 8.33 13.54 -3.66
CA LEU A 215 9.73 13.45 -4.05
C LEU A 215 9.93 13.96 -5.47
N ARG A 216 11.11 14.51 -5.73
CA ARG A 216 11.58 14.94 -7.06
C ARG A 216 12.93 14.34 -7.40
N LYS A 217 13.27 14.32 -8.68
CA LYS A 217 14.60 13.92 -9.12
C LYS A 217 15.67 14.83 -8.52
N VAL A 218 16.84 14.27 -8.23
CA VAL A 218 18.03 15.01 -7.96
C VAL A 218 18.57 15.53 -9.29
N GLU A 219 18.80 16.83 -9.38
CA GLU A 219 19.51 17.44 -10.52
C GLU A 219 20.97 16.99 -10.46
N LYS A 220 21.41 16.25 -11.49
CA LYS A 220 22.81 15.79 -11.65
C LYS A 220 23.55 16.64 -12.64
#